data_ca89401033a6a9da7291962b84ef1c9e
#
_entry.id   ca89401033a6a9da7291962b84ef1c9e
#
_cell.length_a   1.000
_cell.length_b   1.000
_cell.length_c   1.000
_cell.angle_alpha   90.00
_cell.angle_beta   90.00
_cell.angle_gamma   90.00
#
_symmetry.space_group_name_H-M   'P 1'
#
loop_
_entity.id
_entity.type
_entity.pdbx_description
1 polymer ?
#
loop_
_entity_poly.entity_id
_entity_poly.type
_entity_poly.pdbx_seq_one_letter_code
_entity_poly.pdbx_strand_id
1 'polypeptide(L)'
;MLTGKKVVVIGGSSGIGLSTAELARNQGAEVVIASRNAERLNAAAAKLGVTAIVADVTSDDSIASLFEKCGTVDHVVLTAAQLRSGPFKTVAMEDVRATMENKFWGAWRVARSADIRAGGSLTLVTGFLSVRPRPNSAIVGAANGALESLARSLALELAPVRVNAVSPGIIDTPIRAAMPEAARKDMLARTAAALPVGRVGTGEDIARQILAFMTIGFATGSIVYLDGGALIA
;
A
#
# COMPACT_ATOMS: atom_id res chain seq x y z
N MET A 1 1.21 -10.33 18.23
CA MET A 1 -0.26 -10.28 18.22
C MET A 1 -0.72 -8.84 18.30
N LEU A 2 -1.83 -8.51 17.66
CA LEU A 2 -2.37 -7.16 17.56
C LEU A 2 -3.63 -6.95 18.42
N THR A 3 -3.82 -7.80 19.43
CA THR A 3 -4.98 -7.72 20.35
C THR A 3 -5.05 -6.34 21.00
N GLY A 4 -6.22 -5.70 20.92
CA GLY A 4 -6.45 -4.37 21.45
C GLY A 4 -5.80 -3.22 20.65
N LYS A 5 -5.22 -3.51 19.48
CA LYS A 5 -4.65 -2.52 18.58
C LYS A 5 -5.66 -2.09 17.54
N LYS A 6 -5.73 -0.80 17.27
CA LYS A 6 -6.53 -0.24 16.17
C LYS A 6 -5.66 -0.05 14.93
N VAL A 7 -6.08 -0.68 13.83
CA VAL A 7 -5.36 -0.68 12.55
C VAL A 7 -6.25 -0.05 11.47
N VAL A 8 -5.75 0.98 10.80
CA VAL A 8 -6.41 1.61 9.65
C VAL A 8 -5.71 1.19 8.37
N VAL A 9 -6.45 0.58 7.43
CA VAL A 9 -5.92 0.14 6.14
C VAL A 9 -6.58 0.93 5.00
N ILE A 10 -5.86 1.90 4.45
CA ILE A 10 -6.32 2.71 3.32
C ILE A 10 -5.97 1.98 2.02
N GLY A 11 -6.98 1.68 1.21
CA GLY A 11 -6.91 0.72 0.09
C GLY A 11 -7.32 -0.70 0.52
N GLY A 12 -8.01 -0.83 1.67
CA GLY A 12 -8.37 -2.11 2.30
C GLY A 12 -9.47 -2.92 1.60
N SER A 13 -10.06 -2.42 0.52
CA SER A 13 -11.16 -3.11 -0.17
C SER A 13 -10.74 -4.20 -1.17
N SER A 14 -9.45 -4.37 -1.45
CA SER A 14 -8.95 -5.39 -2.39
C SER A 14 -7.43 -5.61 -2.26
N GLY A 15 -6.94 -6.69 -2.88
CA GLY A 15 -5.50 -6.96 -3.05
C GLY A 15 -4.71 -6.95 -1.74
N ILE A 16 -3.56 -6.30 -1.74
CA ILE A 16 -2.65 -6.22 -0.58
C ILE A 16 -3.37 -5.67 0.65
N GLY A 17 -4.15 -4.59 0.49
CA GLY A 17 -4.84 -3.96 1.60
C GLY A 17 -5.88 -4.88 2.24
N LEU A 18 -6.65 -5.61 1.44
CA LEU A 18 -7.62 -6.58 1.94
C LEU A 18 -6.95 -7.72 2.70
N SER A 19 -5.87 -8.28 2.14
CA SER A 19 -5.07 -9.32 2.82
C SER A 19 -4.46 -8.80 4.14
N THR A 20 -4.02 -7.53 4.16
CA THR A 20 -3.51 -6.90 5.38
C THR A 20 -4.60 -6.76 6.45
N ALA A 21 -5.79 -6.29 6.06
CA ALA A 21 -6.93 -6.15 6.96
C ALA A 21 -7.35 -7.50 7.54
N GLU A 22 -7.41 -8.54 6.70
CA GLU A 22 -7.76 -9.90 7.12
C GLU A 22 -6.74 -10.45 8.13
N LEU A 23 -5.45 -10.36 7.83
CA LEU A 23 -4.41 -10.85 8.74
C LEU A 23 -4.36 -10.07 10.06
N ALA A 24 -4.54 -8.73 10.02
CA ALA A 24 -4.56 -7.90 11.23
C ALA A 24 -5.75 -8.28 12.13
N ARG A 25 -6.96 -8.42 11.54
CA ARG A 25 -8.14 -8.90 12.25
C ARG A 25 -7.93 -10.27 12.87
N ASN A 26 -7.34 -11.21 12.12
CA ASN A 26 -7.07 -12.57 12.61
C ASN A 26 -6.04 -12.58 13.77
N GLN A 27 -5.24 -11.53 13.92
CA GLN A 27 -4.36 -11.31 15.08
C GLN A 27 -5.03 -10.54 16.24
N GLY A 28 -6.33 -10.27 16.14
CA GLY A 28 -7.12 -9.66 17.21
C GLY A 28 -7.17 -8.12 17.17
N ALA A 29 -6.77 -7.50 16.06
CA ALA A 29 -6.89 -6.06 15.90
C ALA A 29 -8.34 -5.59 15.67
N GLU A 30 -8.66 -4.39 16.17
CA GLU A 30 -9.76 -3.58 15.67
C GLU A 30 -9.35 -2.99 14.32
N VAL A 31 -10.03 -3.39 13.24
CA VAL A 31 -9.62 -2.98 11.89
C VAL A 31 -10.64 -2.04 11.28
N VAL A 32 -10.15 -0.92 10.75
CA VAL A 32 -10.89 -0.01 9.88
C VAL A 32 -10.30 -0.10 8.48
N ILE A 33 -11.14 -0.38 7.49
CA ILE A 33 -10.74 -0.31 6.08
C ILE A 33 -11.31 0.92 5.41
N ALA A 34 -10.51 1.55 4.55
CA ALA A 34 -10.93 2.73 3.80
C ALA A 34 -10.63 2.59 2.31
N SER A 35 -11.54 3.04 1.45
CA SER A 35 -11.35 3.20 0.02
C SER A 35 -12.45 4.06 -0.60
N ARG A 36 -12.31 4.44 -1.89
CA ARG A 36 -13.24 5.33 -2.59
C ARG A 36 -14.55 4.65 -3.04
N ASN A 37 -14.48 3.40 -3.44
CA ASN A 37 -15.64 2.67 -3.93
C ASN A 37 -16.42 2.09 -2.75
N ALA A 38 -17.55 2.72 -2.41
CA ALA A 38 -18.36 2.36 -1.25
C ALA A 38 -18.91 0.93 -1.33
N GLU A 39 -19.39 0.50 -2.49
CA GLU A 39 -19.98 -0.82 -2.68
C GLU A 39 -18.97 -1.93 -2.40
N ARG A 40 -17.82 -1.88 -3.08
CA ARG A 40 -16.72 -2.85 -2.87
C ARG A 40 -16.16 -2.79 -1.46
N LEU A 41 -16.08 -1.60 -0.87
CA LEU A 41 -15.61 -1.40 0.50
C LEU A 41 -16.54 -2.06 1.51
N ASN A 42 -17.84 -1.80 1.40
CA ASN A 42 -18.85 -2.37 2.29
C ASN A 42 -18.94 -3.89 2.16
N ALA A 43 -18.85 -4.43 0.93
CA ALA A 43 -18.79 -5.87 0.71
C ALA A 43 -17.56 -6.52 1.38
N ALA A 44 -16.39 -5.89 1.27
CA ALA A 44 -15.17 -6.36 1.94
C ALA A 44 -15.29 -6.29 3.46
N ALA A 45 -15.82 -5.18 4.00
CA ALA A 45 -16.02 -4.99 5.43
C ALA A 45 -17.00 -6.02 6.01
N ALA A 46 -18.11 -6.27 5.34
CA ALA A 46 -19.11 -7.27 5.76
C ALA A 46 -18.50 -8.68 5.78
N LYS A 47 -17.71 -9.04 4.76
CA LYS A 47 -17.02 -10.33 4.69
C LYS A 47 -16.02 -10.51 5.84
N LEU A 48 -15.28 -9.47 6.18
CA LEU A 48 -14.27 -9.51 7.24
C LEU A 48 -14.86 -9.23 8.64
N GLY A 49 -16.05 -8.68 8.77
CA GLY A 49 -16.58 -8.22 10.05
C GLY A 49 -15.79 -7.05 10.63
N VAL A 50 -15.45 -6.06 9.80
CA VAL A 50 -14.63 -4.89 10.16
C VAL A 50 -15.33 -3.58 9.80
N THR A 51 -14.87 -2.46 10.33
CA THR A 51 -15.45 -1.14 10.03
C THR A 51 -15.03 -0.64 8.65
N ALA A 52 -15.96 -0.04 7.90
CA ALA A 52 -15.73 0.61 6.62
C ALA A 52 -15.91 2.12 6.71
N ILE A 53 -14.98 2.90 6.16
CA ILE A 53 -15.09 4.36 6.02
C ILE A 53 -14.70 4.73 4.59
N VAL A 54 -15.61 5.36 3.86
CA VAL A 54 -15.29 5.85 2.50
C VAL A 54 -14.31 7.00 2.61
N ALA A 55 -13.18 6.89 1.88
CA ALA A 55 -12.17 7.94 1.86
C ALA A 55 -11.43 7.97 0.52
N ASP A 56 -11.06 9.18 0.08
CA ASP A 56 -10.24 9.45 -1.11
C ASP A 56 -8.93 10.12 -0.71
N VAL A 57 -7.81 9.48 -1.03
CA VAL A 57 -6.46 9.98 -0.75
C VAL A 57 -6.10 11.26 -1.51
N THR A 58 -6.89 11.62 -2.53
CA THR A 58 -6.69 12.86 -3.30
C THR A 58 -7.43 14.07 -2.71
N SER A 59 -8.17 13.90 -1.62
CA SER A 59 -8.93 14.95 -0.94
C SER A 59 -8.46 15.13 0.49
N ASP A 60 -8.01 16.34 0.82
CA ASP A 60 -7.57 16.71 2.17
C ASP A 60 -8.71 16.51 3.18
N ASP A 61 -9.94 17.02 2.87
CA ASP A 61 -11.10 16.91 3.74
C ASP A 61 -11.52 15.45 3.96
N SER A 62 -11.43 14.63 2.91
CA SER A 62 -11.78 13.21 3.01
C SER A 62 -10.85 12.45 3.94
N ILE A 63 -9.53 12.73 3.88
CA ILE A 63 -8.55 12.09 4.76
C ILE A 63 -8.64 12.65 6.18
N ALA A 64 -8.87 13.95 6.36
CA ALA A 64 -9.12 14.55 7.68
C ALA A 64 -10.34 13.90 8.35
N SER A 65 -11.47 13.80 7.63
CA SER A 65 -12.71 13.15 8.13
C SER A 65 -12.52 11.67 8.47
N LEU A 66 -11.69 10.94 7.69
CA LEU A 66 -11.35 9.56 8.01
C LEU A 66 -10.71 9.46 9.39
N PHE A 67 -9.68 10.26 9.66
CA PHE A 67 -8.94 10.19 10.92
C PHE A 67 -9.71 10.81 12.08
N GLU A 68 -10.55 11.82 11.85
CA GLU A 68 -11.50 12.31 12.86
C GLU A 68 -12.41 11.19 13.37
N LYS A 69 -12.96 10.37 12.45
CA LYS A 69 -13.82 9.22 12.79
C LYS A 69 -13.04 8.07 13.44
N CYS A 70 -11.80 7.88 13.08
CA CYS A 70 -10.95 6.84 13.67
C CYS A 70 -10.45 7.21 15.07
N GLY A 71 -10.25 8.51 15.35
CA GLY A 71 -9.53 8.95 16.54
C GLY A 71 -8.08 8.49 16.54
N THR A 72 -7.47 8.37 17.72
CA THR A 72 -6.10 7.85 17.88
C THR A 72 -6.03 6.38 17.49
N VAL A 73 -5.06 6.02 16.64
CA VAL A 73 -4.86 4.66 16.12
C VAL A 73 -3.47 4.12 16.47
N ASP A 74 -3.27 2.80 16.43
CA ASP A 74 -1.95 2.21 16.67
C ASP A 74 -1.16 2.04 15.37
N HIS A 75 -1.81 1.64 14.28
CA HIS A 75 -1.13 1.39 13.02
C HIS A 75 -1.93 1.90 11.82
N VAL A 76 -1.24 2.53 10.89
CA VAL A 76 -1.80 2.98 9.60
C VAL A 76 -1.05 2.30 8.46
N VAL A 77 -1.80 1.78 7.49
CA VAL A 77 -1.26 1.17 6.28
C VAL A 77 -1.85 1.84 5.06
N LEU A 78 -1.02 2.33 4.17
CA LEU A 78 -1.43 2.91 2.90
C LEU A 78 -1.04 2.00 1.74
N THR A 79 -2.05 1.34 1.18
CA THR A 79 -1.93 0.52 -0.03
C THR A 79 -2.66 1.12 -1.23
N ALA A 80 -3.45 2.18 -1.01
CA ALA A 80 -4.21 2.82 -2.06
C ALA A 80 -3.27 3.40 -3.12
N ALA A 81 -3.49 3.02 -4.37
CA ALA A 81 -2.79 3.57 -5.53
C ALA A 81 -3.64 3.45 -6.78
N GLN A 82 -3.76 4.53 -7.51
CA GLN A 82 -4.21 4.52 -8.90
C GLN A 82 -3.03 4.97 -9.75
N LEU A 83 -2.46 4.03 -10.50
CA LEU A 83 -1.27 4.26 -11.28
C LEU A 83 -1.65 4.39 -12.75
N ARG A 84 -1.25 5.49 -13.37
CA ARG A 84 -1.33 5.70 -14.80
C ARG A 84 0.09 5.80 -15.34
N SER A 85 0.37 5.12 -16.43
CA SER A 85 1.71 5.07 -17.00
C SER A 85 1.62 4.95 -18.52
N GLY A 86 2.72 5.25 -19.19
CA GLY A 86 2.78 5.21 -20.66
C GLY A 86 4.17 5.60 -21.16
N PRO A 87 4.38 5.61 -22.50
CA PRO A 87 5.64 6.01 -23.09
C PRO A 87 5.99 7.44 -22.69
N PHE A 88 7.21 7.66 -22.21
CA PHE A 88 7.64 8.90 -21.58
C PHE A 88 7.33 10.18 -22.41
N LYS A 89 7.53 10.12 -23.72
CA LYS A 89 7.33 11.29 -24.58
C LYS A 89 5.86 11.59 -24.91
N THR A 90 4.95 10.62 -24.69
CA THR A 90 3.55 10.73 -25.17
C THR A 90 2.52 10.52 -24.07
N VAL A 91 2.93 10.09 -22.88
CA VAL A 91 2.02 10.00 -21.73
C VAL A 91 1.44 11.39 -21.42
N ALA A 92 0.13 11.46 -21.22
CA ALA A 92 -0.53 12.72 -20.90
C ALA A 92 -0.03 13.26 -19.55
N MET A 93 0.27 14.56 -19.48
CA MET A 93 0.70 15.19 -18.24
C MET A 93 -0.36 15.12 -17.13
N GLU A 94 -1.63 15.00 -17.48
CA GLU A 94 -2.72 14.73 -16.55
C GLU A 94 -2.51 13.38 -15.83
N ASP A 95 -2.17 12.33 -16.57
CA ASP A 95 -1.91 11.00 -16.02
C ASP A 95 -0.66 10.99 -15.12
N VAL A 96 0.37 11.75 -15.51
CA VAL A 96 1.59 11.95 -14.71
C VAL A 96 1.23 12.62 -13.37
N ARG A 97 0.47 13.72 -13.40
CA ARG A 97 0.02 14.43 -12.21
C ARG A 97 -0.89 13.55 -11.34
N ALA A 98 -1.86 12.85 -11.96
CA ALA A 98 -2.77 11.96 -11.25
C ALA A 98 -2.05 10.82 -10.51
N THR A 99 -0.97 10.29 -11.09
CA THR A 99 -0.15 9.27 -10.44
C THR A 99 0.57 9.82 -9.20
N MET A 100 1.17 11.01 -9.29
CA MET A 100 1.80 11.67 -8.14
C MET A 100 0.75 12.06 -7.09
N GLU A 101 -0.40 12.58 -7.51
CA GLU A 101 -1.50 12.98 -6.64
C GLU A 101 -2.01 11.82 -5.79
N ASN A 102 -2.28 10.69 -6.44
CA ASN A 102 -2.76 9.51 -5.73
C ASN A 102 -1.70 8.89 -4.82
N LYS A 103 -0.45 8.82 -5.27
CA LYS A 103 0.57 8.03 -4.58
C LYS A 103 1.37 8.87 -3.60
N PHE A 104 2.00 9.95 -4.05
CA PHE A 104 2.87 10.76 -3.20
C PHE A 104 2.06 11.72 -2.31
N TRP A 105 1.21 12.55 -2.91
CA TRP A 105 0.42 13.52 -2.14
C TRP A 105 -0.62 12.82 -1.26
N GLY A 106 -1.17 11.69 -1.73
CA GLY A 106 -2.03 10.85 -0.89
C GLY A 106 -1.31 10.36 0.37
N ALA A 107 -0.06 9.89 0.25
CA ALA A 107 0.73 9.47 1.40
C ALA A 107 1.07 10.63 2.35
N TRP A 108 1.37 11.80 1.79
CA TRP A 108 1.60 13.03 2.55
C TRP A 108 0.39 13.41 3.40
N ARG A 109 -0.81 13.43 2.80
CA ARG A 109 -2.08 13.72 3.49
C ARG A 109 -2.33 12.73 4.63
N VAL A 110 -2.17 11.45 4.34
CA VAL A 110 -2.36 10.39 5.34
C VAL A 110 -1.39 10.56 6.52
N ALA A 111 -0.10 10.76 6.25
CA ALA A 111 0.91 10.95 7.29
C ALA A 111 0.64 12.20 8.15
N ARG A 112 0.17 13.28 7.52
CA ARG A 112 -0.14 14.55 8.19
C ARG A 112 -1.38 14.48 9.07
N SER A 113 -2.40 13.73 8.65
CA SER A 113 -3.71 13.72 9.31
C SER A 113 -3.87 12.60 10.34
N ALA A 114 -3.02 11.57 10.29
CA ALA A 114 -3.14 10.41 11.17
C ALA A 114 -2.63 10.73 12.58
N ASP A 115 -3.51 10.58 13.59
CA ASP A 115 -3.10 10.58 15.00
C ASP A 115 -2.68 9.16 15.40
N ILE A 116 -1.38 8.87 15.27
CA ILE A 116 -0.81 7.57 15.56
C ILE A 116 -0.19 7.59 16.96
N ARG A 117 -0.59 6.65 17.81
CA ARG A 117 -0.07 6.49 19.16
C ARG A 117 1.44 6.33 19.17
N ALA A 118 2.11 6.88 20.18
CA ALA A 118 3.54 6.69 20.41
C ALA A 118 3.91 5.18 20.40
N GLY A 119 4.93 4.81 19.63
CA GLY A 119 5.32 3.41 19.40
C GLY A 119 4.48 2.66 18.35
N GLY A 120 3.44 3.29 17.81
CA GLY A 120 2.68 2.79 16.67
C GLY A 120 3.48 2.85 15.36
N SER A 121 2.80 2.62 14.22
CA SER A 121 3.49 2.64 12.94
C SER A 121 2.64 3.13 11.77
N LEU A 122 3.31 3.76 10.80
CA LEU A 122 2.84 4.02 9.45
C LEU A 122 3.61 3.12 8.47
N THR A 123 2.89 2.35 7.64
CA THR A 123 3.50 1.54 6.59
C THR A 123 3.01 1.97 5.22
N LEU A 124 3.94 2.35 4.34
CA LEU A 124 3.66 2.73 2.96
C LEU A 124 3.91 1.55 2.01
N VAL A 125 3.05 1.35 1.01
CA VAL A 125 3.30 0.37 -0.05
C VAL A 125 3.77 1.11 -1.30
N THR A 126 5.02 0.84 -1.68
CA THR A 126 5.70 1.47 -2.83
C THR A 126 5.67 0.56 -4.05
N GLY A 127 6.80 0.12 -4.55
CA GLY A 127 6.94 -0.84 -5.64
C GLY A 127 8.34 -0.81 -6.24
N PHE A 128 8.85 -1.95 -6.66
CA PHE A 128 10.24 -2.18 -7.08
C PHE A 128 10.72 -1.36 -8.30
N LEU A 129 9.79 -0.68 -9.00
CA LEU A 129 10.15 0.17 -10.14
C LEU A 129 10.98 1.40 -9.76
N SER A 130 11.08 1.75 -8.46
CA SER A 130 12.00 2.76 -7.94
C SER A 130 13.48 2.39 -8.19
N VAL A 131 13.80 1.11 -8.14
CA VAL A 131 15.18 0.57 -8.23
C VAL A 131 15.41 -0.29 -9.46
N ARG A 132 14.36 -0.87 -10.04
CA ARG A 132 14.39 -1.62 -11.30
C ARG A 132 13.39 -1.05 -12.31
N PRO A 133 13.75 0.04 -13.01
CA PRO A 133 12.86 0.69 -13.96
C PRO A 133 12.55 -0.22 -15.16
N ARG A 134 11.37 0.02 -15.77
CA ARG A 134 10.92 -0.66 -16.99
C ARG A 134 10.44 0.38 -18.00
N PRO A 135 10.42 0.06 -19.29
CA PRO A 135 9.79 0.94 -20.28
C PRO A 135 8.36 1.32 -19.85
N ASN A 136 7.95 2.52 -20.17
CA ASN A 136 6.62 3.08 -19.87
C ASN A 136 6.28 3.20 -18.37
N SER A 137 7.26 3.13 -17.47
CA SER A 137 7.02 3.19 -16.02
C SER A 137 7.71 4.36 -15.30
N ALA A 138 8.23 5.34 -16.04
CA ALA A 138 9.04 6.41 -15.45
C ALA A 138 8.33 7.14 -14.29
N ILE A 139 7.07 7.53 -14.47
CA ILE A 139 6.32 8.23 -13.41
C ILE A 139 6.03 7.32 -12.21
N VAL A 140 5.75 6.04 -12.43
CA VAL A 140 5.50 5.09 -11.35
C VAL A 140 6.77 4.83 -10.55
N GLY A 141 7.92 4.67 -11.23
CA GLY A 141 9.23 4.55 -10.60
C GLY A 141 9.58 5.78 -9.75
N ALA A 142 9.39 6.98 -10.31
CA ALA A 142 9.62 8.24 -9.62
C ALA A 142 8.73 8.40 -8.37
N ALA A 143 7.44 8.09 -8.48
CA ALA A 143 6.50 8.14 -7.35
C ALA A 143 6.87 7.13 -6.25
N ASN A 144 7.31 5.91 -6.62
CA ASN A 144 7.80 4.92 -5.66
C ASN A 144 9.06 5.40 -4.93
N GLY A 145 10.05 5.93 -5.66
CA GLY A 145 11.28 6.48 -5.08
C GLY A 145 11.00 7.66 -4.15
N ALA A 146 10.07 8.54 -4.52
CA ALA A 146 9.62 9.63 -3.67
C ALA A 146 9.00 9.12 -2.35
N LEU A 147 8.18 8.06 -2.40
CA LEU A 147 7.63 7.44 -1.18
C LEU A 147 8.68 6.77 -0.31
N GLU A 148 9.70 6.14 -0.90
CA GLU A 148 10.80 5.53 -0.14
C GLU A 148 11.63 6.60 0.59
N SER A 149 11.87 7.74 -0.07
CA SER A 149 12.51 8.90 0.57
C SER A 149 11.63 9.49 1.67
N LEU A 150 10.33 9.68 1.39
CA LEU A 150 9.37 10.18 2.36
C LEU A 150 9.30 9.28 3.61
N ALA A 151 9.28 7.96 3.44
CA ALA A 151 9.25 7.03 4.58
C ALA A 151 10.45 7.21 5.52
N ARG A 152 11.66 7.44 4.96
CA ARG A 152 12.86 7.69 5.76
C ARG A 152 12.79 9.03 6.50
N SER A 153 12.33 10.09 5.83
CA SER A 153 12.17 11.41 6.44
C SER A 153 11.14 11.39 7.56
N LEU A 154 9.97 10.80 7.30
CA LEU A 154 8.90 10.68 8.30
C LEU A 154 9.29 9.80 9.50
N ALA A 155 10.19 8.82 9.32
CA ALA A 155 10.71 8.03 10.42
C ALA A 155 11.48 8.86 11.46
N LEU A 156 12.05 9.99 11.04
CA LEU A 156 12.70 10.96 11.92
C LEU A 156 11.70 11.99 12.46
N GLU A 157 10.87 12.55 11.58
CA GLU A 157 9.96 13.64 11.93
C GLU A 157 8.79 13.22 12.82
N LEU A 158 8.32 11.98 12.69
CA LEU A 158 7.20 11.45 13.47
C LEU A 158 7.63 10.60 14.68
N ALA A 159 8.92 10.52 14.97
CA ALA A 159 9.38 9.74 16.12
C ALA A 159 8.65 10.17 17.41
N PRO A 160 8.20 9.22 18.25
CA PRO A 160 8.51 7.78 18.27
C PRO A 160 7.54 6.89 17.44
N VAL A 161 6.72 7.43 16.54
CA VAL A 161 5.97 6.66 15.55
C VAL A 161 6.95 6.09 14.52
N ARG A 162 6.87 4.79 14.25
CA ARG A 162 7.76 4.13 13.29
C ARG A 162 7.19 4.22 11.87
N VAL A 163 8.00 4.58 10.91
CA VAL A 163 7.58 4.68 9.51
C VAL A 163 8.45 3.77 8.65
N ASN A 164 7.81 2.89 7.88
CA ASN A 164 8.49 1.94 7.00
C ASN A 164 7.77 1.83 5.64
N ALA A 165 8.44 1.23 4.67
CA ALA A 165 7.83 0.93 3.39
C ALA A 165 8.05 -0.53 2.97
N VAL A 166 7.04 -1.11 2.32
CA VAL A 166 7.17 -2.37 1.61
C VAL A 166 7.15 -2.06 0.11
N SER A 167 8.10 -2.62 -0.62
CA SER A 167 8.27 -2.43 -2.06
C SER A 167 8.01 -3.76 -2.79
N PRO A 168 6.77 -4.03 -3.22
CA PRO A 168 6.42 -5.27 -3.87
C PRO A 168 6.98 -5.38 -5.29
N GLY A 169 7.26 -6.63 -5.71
CA GLY A 169 7.43 -7.00 -7.11
C GLY A 169 6.08 -7.15 -7.84
N ILE A 170 6.00 -8.16 -8.70
CA ILE A 170 4.74 -8.50 -9.36
C ILE A 170 3.88 -9.35 -8.42
N ILE A 171 2.75 -8.78 -8.03
CA ILE A 171 1.77 -9.41 -7.13
C ILE A 171 0.49 -9.68 -7.92
N ASP A 172 -0.06 -10.88 -7.78
CA ASP A 172 -1.37 -11.20 -8.36
C ASP A 172 -2.48 -10.57 -7.52
N THR A 173 -2.99 -9.45 -8.02
CA THR A 173 -4.03 -8.66 -7.38
C THR A 173 -5.01 -8.11 -8.42
N PRO A 174 -6.22 -7.68 -8.01
CA PRO A 174 -7.21 -7.10 -8.89
C PRO A 174 -6.79 -5.84 -9.66
N ILE A 175 -5.63 -5.26 -9.36
CA ILE A 175 -5.10 -4.09 -10.10
C ILE A 175 -4.96 -4.39 -11.62
N ARG A 176 -4.90 -5.66 -11.99
CA ARG A 176 -4.82 -6.14 -13.38
C ARG A 176 -6.13 -6.74 -13.90
N ALA A 177 -7.23 -6.53 -13.18
CA ALA A 177 -8.54 -7.08 -13.58
C ALA A 177 -9.05 -6.60 -14.94
N ALA A 178 -8.58 -5.44 -15.40
CA ALA A 178 -8.91 -4.91 -16.73
C ALA A 178 -8.19 -5.64 -17.89
N MET A 179 -7.17 -6.46 -17.60
CA MET A 179 -6.53 -7.29 -18.64
C MET A 179 -7.39 -8.48 -19.02
N PRO A 180 -7.44 -8.86 -20.33
CA PRO A 180 -8.04 -10.13 -20.74
C PRO A 180 -7.43 -11.29 -19.94
N GLU A 181 -8.27 -12.23 -19.49
CA GLU A 181 -7.85 -13.30 -18.57
C GLU A 181 -6.66 -14.14 -19.12
N ALA A 182 -6.73 -14.50 -20.41
CA ALA A 182 -5.65 -15.25 -21.05
C ALA A 182 -4.32 -14.49 -21.04
N ALA A 183 -4.33 -13.20 -21.38
CA ALA A 183 -3.15 -12.34 -21.36
C ALA A 183 -2.58 -12.16 -19.94
N ARG A 184 -3.45 -12.04 -18.95
CA ARG A 184 -3.06 -11.97 -17.54
C ARG A 184 -2.39 -13.27 -17.09
N LYS A 185 -3.00 -14.43 -17.36
CA LYS A 185 -2.43 -15.75 -17.02
C LYS A 185 -1.06 -15.98 -17.65
N ASP A 186 -0.93 -15.66 -18.94
CA ASP A 186 0.33 -15.79 -19.67
C ASP A 186 1.41 -14.83 -19.11
N MET A 187 1.07 -13.59 -18.81
CA MET A 187 1.99 -12.63 -18.18
C MET A 187 2.45 -13.12 -16.80
N LEU A 188 1.55 -13.63 -15.96
CA LEU A 188 1.88 -14.16 -14.63
C LEU A 188 2.77 -15.40 -14.73
N ALA A 189 2.48 -16.32 -15.66
CA ALA A 189 3.27 -17.54 -15.88
C ALA A 189 4.71 -17.19 -16.34
N ARG A 190 4.86 -16.29 -17.33
CA ARG A 190 6.18 -15.81 -17.77
C ARG A 190 6.94 -15.11 -16.65
N THR A 191 6.25 -14.31 -15.85
CA THR A 191 6.88 -13.65 -14.69
C THR A 191 7.35 -14.67 -13.68
N ALA A 192 6.51 -15.65 -13.32
CA ALA A 192 6.87 -16.73 -12.39
C ALA A 192 8.12 -17.49 -12.83
N ALA A 193 8.20 -17.84 -14.12
CA ALA A 193 9.33 -18.56 -14.69
C ALA A 193 10.66 -17.76 -14.65
N ALA A 194 10.56 -16.42 -14.64
CA ALA A 194 11.73 -15.54 -14.60
C ALA A 194 12.16 -15.17 -13.17
N LEU A 195 11.35 -15.47 -12.16
CA LEU A 195 11.66 -15.12 -10.77
C LEU A 195 12.43 -16.25 -10.07
N PRO A 196 13.49 -15.96 -9.30
CA PRO A 196 14.21 -16.97 -8.51
C PRO A 196 13.32 -17.83 -7.62
N VAL A 197 12.24 -17.25 -7.05
CA VAL A 197 11.29 -18.02 -6.22
C VAL A 197 10.30 -18.86 -7.02
N GLY A 198 10.30 -18.82 -8.37
CA GLY A 198 9.47 -19.64 -9.25
C GLY A 198 7.98 -19.32 -9.23
N ARG A 199 7.55 -18.24 -8.62
CA ARG A 199 6.15 -17.80 -8.55
C ARG A 199 6.01 -16.27 -8.47
N VAL A 200 4.86 -15.77 -8.84
CA VAL A 200 4.47 -14.39 -8.52
C VAL A 200 4.05 -14.28 -7.05
N GLY A 201 4.15 -13.08 -6.49
CA GLY A 201 3.70 -12.81 -5.13
C GLY A 201 2.18 -12.77 -5.00
N THR A 202 1.69 -12.95 -3.80
CA THR A 202 0.29 -12.78 -3.41
C THR A 202 0.10 -11.56 -2.52
N GLY A 203 -1.14 -11.10 -2.34
CA GLY A 203 -1.45 -10.05 -1.36
C GLY A 203 -1.03 -10.43 0.05
N GLU A 204 -1.12 -11.71 0.40
CA GLU A 204 -0.73 -12.23 1.71
C GLU A 204 0.78 -12.17 1.95
N ASP A 205 1.62 -12.45 0.94
CA ASP A 205 3.08 -12.33 1.07
C ASP A 205 3.46 -10.91 1.54
N ILE A 206 2.84 -9.90 0.96
CA ILE A 206 3.09 -8.50 1.30
C ILE A 206 2.48 -8.14 2.65
N ALA A 207 1.27 -8.61 2.92
CA ALA A 207 0.57 -8.36 4.17
C ALA A 207 1.35 -8.90 5.40
N ARG A 208 1.98 -10.06 5.29
CA ARG A 208 2.84 -10.61 6.35
C ARG A 208 3.99 -9.67 6.71
N GLN A 209 4.65 -9.05 5.72
CA GLN A 209 5.70 -8.06 6.00
C GLN A 209 5.14 -6.77 6.62
N ILE A 210 3.96 -6.33 6.17
CA ILE A 210 3.29 -5.17 6.77
C ILE A 210 2.99 -5.43 8.25
N LEU A 211 2.48 -6.62 8.60
CA LEU A 211 2.24 -7.00 9.99
C LEU A 211 3.55 -7.10 10.79
N ALA A 212 4.64 -7.56 10.18
CA ALA A 212 5.96 -7.55 10.82
C ALA A 212 6.38 -6.12 11.20
N PHE A 213 6.15 -5.13 10.36
CA PHE A 213 6.41 -3.73 10.70
C PHE A 213 5.50 -3.18 11.81
N MET A 214 4.30 -3.70 11.96
CA MET A 214 3.45 -3.33 13.11
C MET A 214 4.01 -3.88 14.43
N THR A 215 4.54 -5.10 14.42
CA THR A 215 4.91 -5.85 15.63
C THR A 215 6.40 -5.75 15.99
N ILE A 216 7.29 -5.50 15.05
CA ILE A 216 8.73 -5.33 15.31
C ILE A 216 9.02 -3.88 15.71
N GLY A 217 9.15 -3.64 17.02
CA GLY A 217 9.34 -2.30 17.59
C GLY A 217 10.66 -1.61 17.24
N PHE A 218 11.63 -2.32 16.65
CA PHE A 218 12.95 -1.80 16.30
C PHE A 218 13.10 -1.44 14.81
N ALA A 219 12.05 -1.66 14.00
CA ALA A 219 12.07 -1.34 12.56
C ALA A 219 11.46 0.04 12.30
N THR A 220 12.27 1.00 11.87
CA THR A 220 11.83 2.30 11.35
C THR A 220 12.77 2.78 10.24
N GLY A 221 12.28 3.59 9.31
CA GLY A 221 13.04 4.08 8.14
C GLY A 221 13.42 2.98 7.13
N SER A 222 12.91 1.77 7.30
CA SER A 222 13.28 0.60 6.51
C SER A 222 12.43 0.49 5.25
N ILE A 223 13.07 0.11 4.14
CA ILE A 223 12.40 -0.27 2.88
C ILE A 223 12.69 -1.74 2.64
N VAL A 224 11.64 -2.58 2.63
CA VAL A 224 11.77 -4.01 2.36
C VAL A 224 11.24 -4.33 0.96
N TYR A 225 12.12 -4.83 0.10
CA TYR A 225 11.75 -5.30 -1.24
C TYR A 225 11.28 -6.75 -1.16
N LEU A 226 10.01 -6.99 -1.51
CA LEU A 226 9.40 -8.32 -1.60
C LEU A 226 8.99 -8.58 -3.04
N ASP A 227 9.92 -9.07 -3.83
CA ASP A 227 9.82 -9.11 -5.28
C ASP A 227 10.11 -10.48 -5.89
N GLY A 228 10.33 -11.50 -5.06
CA GLY A 228 10.64 -12.85 -5.50
C GLY A 228 12.03 -12.99 -6.15
N GLY A 229 12.93 -12.04 -5.89
CA GLY A 229 14.26 -11.99 -6.48
C GLY A 229 14.31 -11.20 -7.80
N ALA A 230 13.25 -10.46 -8.16
CA ALA A 230 13.21 -9.69 -9.39
C ALA A 230 14.32 -8.64 -9.51
N LEU A 231 14.87 -8.15 -8.41
CA LEU A 231 15.95 -7.15 -8.44
C LEU A 231 17.32 -7.74 -8.79
N ILE A 232 17.50 -9.04 -8.65
CA ILE A 232 18.79 -9.71 -8.83
C ILE A 232 18.79 -10.73 -9.98
N ALA A 233 17.63 -10.91 -10.64
CA ALA A 233 17.44 -11.85 -11.76
C ALA A 233 17.43 -11.13 -13.13
#